data_d8b2ff63a6ceb246e17179e6f2d05099
#
_entry.id   d8b2ff63a6ceb246e17179e6f2d05099
#
_cell.length_a   1.000
_cell.length_b   1.000
_cell.length_c   1.000
_cell.angle_alpha   90.00
_cell.angle_beta   90.00
_cell.angle_gamma   90.00
#
_symmetry.space_group_name_H-M   'P 1'
#
loop_
_entity.id
_entity.type
_entity.pdbx_description
1 polymer ?
#
loop_
_entity_poly.entity_id
_entity_poly.type
_entity_poly.pdbx_seq_one_letter_code
_entity_poly.pdbx_strand_id
1 'polypeptide(L)'
;MVVSMKVFISADIEGVADLVSFAEAGNENPQLYTRGMEQMSREVGAVCRGAIAAGAEIVTVKDAHGGGMNIFHEYLPEQAQLIRGEMRSPYSMIGNIDGSYDAVVFVGYHDAAGQDGNPMAHTISSRRIREVTINGVPAGEFHLFSYAAMGLGVPTAMIS
;
A
#
# COMPACT_ATOMS: atom_id res chain seq x y z
N MET A 1 20.00 24.34 6.51
CA MET A 1 18.72 23.76 6.97
C MET A 1 18.82 22.27 6.72
N VAL A 2 18.69 21.44 7.74
CA VAL A 2 18.56 19.99 7.55
C VAL A 2 17.18 19.81 6.93
N VAL A 3 17.11 19.30 5.68
CA VAL A 3 15.85 18.96 5.04
C VAL A 3 15.36 17.68 5.71
N SER A 4 14.25 17.76 6.42
CA SER A 4 13.63 16.61 7.08
C SER A 4 13.06 15.68 6.01
N MET A 5 13.61 14.47 5.86
CA MET A 5 13.11 13.50 4.90
C MET A 5 11.77 12.89 5.35
N LYS A 6 10.76 13.00 4.49
CA LYS A 6 9.41 12.49 4.73
C LYS A 6 9.09 11.36 3.76
N VAL A 7 8.73 10.20 4.27
CA VAL A 7 8.36 9.02 3.48
C VAL A 7 6.90 8.68 3.71
N PHE A 8 6.15 8.53 2.61
CA PHE A 8 4.79 8.02 2.63
C PHE A 8 4.79 6.54 2.23
N ILE A 9 4.10 5.70 3.00
CA ILE A 9 3.96 4.26 2.74
C ILE A 9 2.48 3.98 2.49
N SER A 10 2.16 3.48 1.30
CA SER A 10 0.85 2.94 0.99
C SER A 10 0.90 1.43 1.10
N ALA A 11 0.05 0.85 1.94
CA ALA A 11 0.09 -0.56 2.27
C ALA A 11 -1.19 -1.27 1.82
N ASP A 12 -1.03 -2.33 1.03
CA ASP A 12 -2.06 -3.23 0.57
C ASP A 12 -1.82 -4.64 1.13
N ILE A 13 -2.70 -5.60 0.88
CA ILE A 13 -2.60 -6.93 1.50
C ILE A 13 -2.37 -8.05 0.48
N GLU A 14 -2.88 -7.94 -0.73
CA GLU A 14 -2.90 -9.05 -1.68
C GLU A 14 -1.52 -9.41 -2.26
N GLY A 15 -0.54 -8.52 -2.15
CA GLY A 15 0.85 -8.79 -2.52
C GLY A 15 1.76 -9.15 -1.35
N VAL A 16 1.24 -9.22 -0.13
CA VAL A 16 2.01 -9.58 1.07
C VAL A 16 2.51 -11.03 0.97
N ALA A 17 3.75 -11.27 1.41
CA ALA A 17 4.35 -12.60 1.38
C ALA A 17 3.53 -13.63 2.16
N ASP A 18 3.50 -14.86 1.67
CA ASP A 18 2.72 -16.00 2.19
C ASP A 18 1.20 -15.94 1.96
N LEU A 19 0.65 -14.85 1.43
CA LEU A 19 -0.77 -14.77 1.09
C LEU A 19 -1.01 -15.23 -0.35
N VAL A 20 -1.92 -16.18 -0.53
CA VAL A 20 -2.17 -16.81 -1.83
C VAL A 20 -3.65 -16.85 -2.22
N SER A 21 -4.54 -16.38 -1.36
CA SER A 21 -5.99 -16.42 -1.63
C SER A 21 -6.74 -15.24 -1.01
N PHE A 22 -7.83 -14.83 -1.65
CA PHE A 22 -8.72 -13.77 -1.14
C PHE A 22 -9.34 -14.08 0.23
N ALA A 23 -9.38 -15.35 0.65
CA ALA A 23 -9.81 -15.72 1.99
C ALA A 23 -8.84 -15.21 3.09
N GLU A 24 -7.59 -14.94 2.74
CA GLU A 24 -6.56 -14.36 3.61
C GLU A 24 -6.51 -12.83 3.56
N ALA A 25 -7.10 -12.25 2.50
CA ALA A 25 -7.13 -10.81 2.26
C ALA A 25 -8.52 -10.17 2.51
N GLY A 26 -9.52 -10.94 2.97
CA GLY A 26 -10.89 -10.45 3.15
C GLY A 26 -11.71 -11.22 4.19
N ASN A 27 -12.91 -10.73 4.44
CA ASN A 27 -13.78 -11.20 5.52
C ASN A 27 -14.43 -12.59 5.29
N GLU A 28 -14.14 -13.28 4.20
CA GLU A 28 -14.73 -14.59 3.90
C GLU A 28 -14.28 -15.66 4.92
N ASN A 29 -13.06 -15.53 5.44
CA ASN A 29 -12.55 -16.35 6.54
C ASN A 29 -11.83 -15.48 7.58
N PRO A 30 -12.50 -15.08 8.68
CA PRO A 30 -11.92 -14.16 9.66
C PRO A 30 -10.60 -14.62 10.29
N GLN A 31 -10.39 -15.93 10.44
CA GLN A 31 -9.15 -16.47 11.03
C GLN A 31 -7.97 -16.35 10.07
N LEU A 32 -8.17 -16.66 8.79
CA LEU A 32 -7.14 -16.50 7.76
C LEU A 32 -6.87 -15.01 7.52
N TYR A 33 -7.92 -14.20 7.46
CA TYR A 33 -7.77 -12.75 7.28
C TYR A 33 -6.97 -12.10 8.42
N THR A 34 -7.22 -12.51 9.69
CA THR A 34 -6.43 -12.01 10.82
C THR A 34 -4.94 -12.33 10.66
N ARG A 35 -4.60 -13.53 10.17
CA ARG A 35 -3.21 -13.88 9.85
C ARG A 35 -2.62 -13.04 8.74
N GLY A 36 -3.39 -12.79 7.68
CA GLY A 36 -2.99 -11.90 6.59
C GLY A 36 -2.71 -10.48 7.09
N MET A 37 -3.60 -9.93 7.92
CA MET A 37 -3.43 -8.61 8.56
C MET A 37 -2.19 -8.55 9.45
N GLU A 38 -1.91 -9.62 10.20
CA GLU A 38 -0.71 -9.71 11.03
C GLU A 38 0.56 -9.71 10.17
N GLN A 39 0.59 -10.50 9.10
CA GLN A 39 1.73 -10.55 8.18
C GLN A 39 1.94 -9.22 7.46
N MET A 40 0.87 -8.61 6.95
CA MET A 40 0.91 -7.26 6.40
C MET A 40 1.51 -6.25 7.37
N SER A 41 1.06 -6.29 8.64
CA SER A 41 1.55 -5.37 9.67
C SER A 41 3.04 -5.55 9.96
N ARG A 42 3.55 -6.78 9.91
CA ARG A 42 4.98 -7.11 10.08
C ARG A 42 5.82 -6.53 8.92
N GLU A 43 5.38 -6.70 7.69
CA GLU A 43 6.07 -6.16 6.51
C GLU A 43 6.09 -4.64 6.51
N VAL A 44 4.93 -4.01 6.74
CA VAL A 44 4.83 -2.55 6.86
C VAL A 44 5.75 -2.03 7.98
N GLY A 45 5.75 -2.68 9.14
CA GLY A 45 6.65 -2.33 10.23
C GLY A 45 8.13 -2.45 9.87
N ALA A 46 8.51 -3.46 9.07
CA ALA A 46 9.87 -3.62 8.59
C ALA A 46 10.26 -2.47 7.64
N VAL A 47 9.37 -2.09 6.72
CA VAL A 47 9.58 -0.96 5.80
C VAL A 47 9.68 0.36 6.55
N CYS A 48 8.83 0.59 7.57
CA CYS A 48 8.94 1.77 8.43
C CYS A 48 10.31 1.87 9.10
N ARG A 49 10.80 0.77 9.69
CA ARG A 49 12.12 0.72 10.32
C ARG A 49 13.23 0.96 9.29
N GLY A 50 13.11 0.42 8.08
CA GLY A 50 14.05 0.68 6.98
C GLY A 50 14.09 2.15 6.59
N ALA A 51 12.94 2.80 6.42
CA ALA A 51 12.86 4.22 6.11
C ALA A 51 13.50 5.09 7.21
N ILE A 52 13.21 4.80 8.48
CA ILE A 52 13.80 5.50 9.62
C ILE A 52 15.33 5.30 9.65
N ALA A 53 15.80 4.07 9.43
CA ALA A 53 17.24 3.78 9.38
C ALA A 53 17.96 4.48 8.21
N ALA A 54 17.22 4.74 7.13
CA ALA A 54 17.71 5.54 5.99
C ALA A 54 17.68 7.06 6.24
N GLY A 55 17.17 7.50 7.40
CA GLY A 55 17.16 8.90 7.81
C GLY A 55 15.81 9.61 7.63
N ALA A 56 14.70 8.87 7.39
CA ALA A 56 13.38 9.49 7.39
C ALA A 56 13.02 9.98 8.81
N GLU A 57 12.69 11.27 8.93
CA GLU A 57 12.24 11.87 10.17
C GLU A 57 10.71 11.74 10.34
N ILE A 58 9.99 11.67 9.23
CA ILE A 58 8.55 11.46 9.20
C ILE A 58 8.27 10.24 8.32
N VAL A 59 7.59 9.26 8.89
CA VAL A 59 7.08 8.08 8.18
C VAL A 59 5.58 8.02 8.38
N THR A 60 4.83 8.18 7.29
CA THR A 60 3.37 8.12 7.33
C THR A 60 2.91 6.87 6.57
N VAL A 61 2.15 6.03 7.23
CA VAL A 61 1.56 4.81 6.67
C VAL A 61 0.10 5.03 6.38
N LYS A 62 -0.35 4.78 5.16
CA LYS A 62 -1.76 4.66 4.80
C LYS A 62 -2.12 3.18 4.69
N ASP A 63 -3.04 2.74 5.53
CA ASP A 63 -3.71 1.46 5.37
C ASP A 63 -4.67 1.57 4.18
N ALA A 64 -4.27 0.98 3.05
CA ALA A 64 -4.90 1.20 1.75
C ALA A 64 -5.89 0.09 1.36
N HIS A 65 -5.82 -1.09 2.02
CA HIS A 65 -6.66 -2.23 1.68
C HIS A 65 -8.08 -2.09 2.21
N GLY A 66 -9.06 -2.25 1.32
CA GLY A 66 -10.49 -2.30 1.67
C GLY A 66 -10.92 -1.12 2.54
N GLY A 67 -11.44 -1.42 3.73
CA GLY A 67 -11.90 -0.40 4.69
C GLY A 67 -10.79 0.34 5.45
N GLY A 68 -9.50 0.05 5.19
CA GLY A 68 -8.36 0.68 5.84
C GLY A 68 -8.25 0.37 7.35
N MET A 69 -8.55 -0.87 7.74
CA MET A 69 -8.53 -1.32 9.14
C MET A 69 -7.75 -2.63 9.31
N ASN A 70 -6.66 -2.79 8.55
CA ASN A 70 -5.93 -4.04 8.43
C ASN A 70 -4.63 -4.05 9.24
N ILE A 71 -4.03 -2.88 9.46
CA ILE A 71 -2.74 -2.76 10.13
C ILE A 71 -2.92 -2.71 11.64
N PHE A 72 -2.23 -3.61 12.34
CA PHE A 72 -2.07 -3.60 13.79
C PHE A 72 -0.93 -2.66 14.17
N HIS A 73 -1.25 -1.56 14.85
CA HIS A 73 -0.28 -0.48 15.15
C HIS A 73 0.89 -0.93 16.04
N GLU A 74 0.70 -1.99 16.84
CA GLU A 74 1.75 -2.56 17.71
C GLU A 74 2.94 -3.15 16.94
N TYR A 75 2.82 -3.40 15.64
CA TYR A 75 3.94 -3.83 14.78
C TYR A 75 4.73 -2.65 14.20
N LEU A 76 4.18 -1.43 14.29
CA LEU A 76 4.83 -0.23 13.77
C LEU A 76 5.79 0.38 14.80
N PRO A 77 6.91 0.99 14.36
CA PRO A 77 7.74 1.78 15.27
C PRO A 77 6.97 3.02 15.77
N GLU A 78 7.30 3.48 16.97
CA GLU A 78 6.63 4.61 17.63
C GLU A 78 6.65 5.91 16.79
N GLN A 79 7.68 6.08 15.95
CA GLN A 79 7.83 7.23 15.07
C GLN A 79 6.90 7.21 13.85
N ALA A 80 6.29 6.07 13.52
CA ALA A 80 5.40 5.96 12.37
C ALA A 80 4.00 6.51 12.70
N GLN A 81 3.45 7.27 11.76
CA GLN A 81 2.08 7.78 11.81
C GLN A 81 1.18 6.88 10.97
N LEU A 82 0.11 6.33 11.54
CA LEU A 82 -0.81 5.45 10.84
C LEU A 82 -2.13 6.16 10.49
N ILE A 83 -2.44 6.22 9.19
CA ILE A 83 -3.73 6.66 8.66
C ILE A 83 -4.61 5.43 8.44
N ARG A 84 -5.72 5.35 9.16
CA ARG A 84 -6.71 4.28 9.08
C ARG A 84 -8.03 4.79 8.54
N GLY A 85 -8.84 3.85 8.04
CA GLY A 85 -10.18 4.12 7.56
C GLY A 85 -10.26 4.40 6.06
N GLU A 86 -11.44 4.14 5.50
CA GLU A 86 -11.74 4.42 4.10
C GLU A 86 -11.69 5.92 3.84
N MET A 87 -11.01 6.31 2.77
CA MET A 87 -10.97 7.71 2.33
C MET A 87 -11.68 7.85 0.99
N ARG A 88 -12.74 8.65 0.99
CA ARG A 88 -13.47 9.05 -0.22
C ARG A 88 -12.76 10.20 -0.92
N SER A 89 -11.61 9.90 -1.50
CA SER A 89 -10.75 10.85 -2.20
C SER A 89 -10.35 10.24 -3.55
N PRO A 90 -10.13 11.03 -4.61
CA PRO A 90 -9.57 10.51 -5.85
C PRO A 90 -8.19 9.88 -5.67
N TYR A 91 -7.50 10.20 -4.58
CA TYR A 91 -6.22 9.60 -4.22
C TYR A 91 -6.34 8.33 -3.36
N SER A 92 -7.55 7.96 -2.91
CA SER A 92 -7.90 6.70 -2.23
C SER A 92 -6.75 6.03 -1.46
N MET A 93 -6.01 5.13 -2.12
CA MET A 93 -4.93 4.33 -1.50
C MET A 93 -3.69 5.14 -1.10
N ILE A 94 -3.52 6.35 -1.62
CA ILE A 94 -2.52 7.32 -1.18
C ILE A 94 -3.16 8.56 -0.55
N GLY A 95 -4.34 8.39 0.03
CA GLY A 95 -5.07 9.50 0.66
C GLY A 95 -4.25 10.19 1.76
N ASN A 96 -4.30 11.51 1.79
CA ASN A 96 -3.51 12.43 2.61
C ASN A 96 -2.02 12.58 2.20
N ILE A 97 -1.59 12.02 1.07
CA ILE A 97 -0.31 12.40 0.50
C ILE A 97 -0.39 13.81 -0.08
N ASP A 98 0.68 14.58 0.02
CA ASP A 98 0.86 15.87 -0.63
C ASP A 98 2.30 16.04 -1.14
N GLY A 99 2.57 17.12 -1.84
CA GLY A 99 3.90 17.40 -2.41
C GLY A 99 5.00 17.72 -1.40
N SER A 100 4.75 17.56 -0.09
CA SER A 100 5.78 17.74 0.96
C SER A 100 6.54 16.46 1.27
N TYR A 101 6.09 15.31 0.75
CA TYR A 101 6.79 14.04 0.89
C TYR A 101 7.92 13.92 -0.14
N ASP A 102 9.05 13.36 0.28
CA ASP A 102 10.23 13.14 -0.56
C ASP A 102 10.14 11.83 -1.36
N ALA A 103 9.37 10.88 -0.87
CA ALA A 103 9.15 9.60 -1.55
C ALA A 103 7.83 8.92 -1.13
N VAL A 104 7.28 8.10 -2.03
CA VAL A 104 6.25 7.11 -1.72
C VAL A 104 6.79 5.69 -1.89
N VAL A 105 6.39 4.82 -0.98
CA VAL A 105 6.68 3.38 -0.98
C VAL A 105 5.37 2.62 -1.02
N PHE A 106 5.27 1.60 -1.87
CA PHE A 106 4.11 0.72 -1.97
C PHE A 106 4.48 -0.66 -1.40
N VAL A 107 3.72 -1.15 -0.44
CA VAL A 107 3.95 -2.42 0.27
C VAL A 107 2.77 -3.34 0.09
N GLY A 108 3.02 -4.61 -0.24
CA GLY A 108 1.98 -5.63 -0.39
C GLY A 108 1.08 -5.40 -1.61
N TYR A 109 1.57 -4.74 -2.63
CA TYR A 109 0.84 -4.53 -3.88
C TYR A 109 0.93 -5.76 -4.78
N HIS A 110 -0.12 -6.00 -5.51
CA HIS A 110 -0.32 -7.16 -6.37
C HIS A 110 -0.34 -6.79 -7.86
N ASP A 111 -0.38 -7.79 -8.74
CA ASP A 111 -0.40 -7.58 -10.19
C ASP A 111 -1.77 -7.06 -10.68
N ALA A 112 -1.79 -6.54 -11.89
CA ALA A 112 -2.96 -5.95 -12.53
C ALA A 112 -4.03 -6.99 -12.89
N ALA A 113 -5.26 -6.56 -12.98
CA ALA A 113 -6.36 -7.39 -13.49
C ALA A 113 -6.02 -7.99 -14.85
N GLY A 114 -6.26 -9.30 -15.00
CA GLY A 114 -5.99 -10.03 -16.23
C GLY A 114 -4.53 -10.45 -16.42
N GLN A 115 -3.64 -10.18 -15.46
CA GLN A 115 -2.26 -10.65 -15.43
C GLN A 115 -2.12 -11.88 -14.52
N ASP A 116 -1.00 -12.58 -14.59
CA ASP A 116 -0.76 -13.87 -13.90
C ASP A 116 0.47 -13.85 -12.98
N GLY A 117 1.02 -12.68 -12.68
CA GLY A 117 2.20 -12.53 -11.82
C GLY A 117 1.93 -12.70 -10.32
N ASN A 118 0.65 -12.71 -9.89
CA ASN A 118 0.26 -12.88 -8.49
C ASN A 118 -1.08 -13.62 -8.39
N PRO A 119 -1.29 -14.54 -7.42
CA PRO A 119 -2.52 -15.31 -7.26
C PRO A 119 -3.79 -14.47 -7.09
N MET A 120 -3.66 -13.28 -6.53
CA MET A 120 -4.78 -12.36 -6.27
C MET A 120 -4.80 -11.15 -7.22
N ALA A 121 -4.18 -11.25 -8.41
CA ALA A 121 -4.11 -10.17 -9.38
C ALA A 121 -5.50 -9.59 -9.71
N HIS A 122 -5.64 -8.29 -9.53
CA HIS A 122 -6.85 -7.53 -9.87
C HIS A 122 -6.53 -6.03 -9.98
N THR A 123 -7.51 -5.18 -10.28
CA THR A 123 -7.37 -3.72 -10.23
C THR A 123 -8.66 -3.13 -9.67
N ILE A 124 -8.61 -2.53 -8.47
CA ILE A 124 -9.71 -1.89 -7.73
C ILE A 124 -10.84 -2.86 -7.35
N SER A 125 -11.22 -3.75 -8.24
CA SER A 125 -12.28 -4.72 -7.97
C SER A 125 -12.06 -6.02 -8.73
N SER A 126 -11.74 -7.06 -8.00
CA SER A 126 -11.61 -8.43 -8.54
C SER A 126 -12.88 -8.98 -9.20
N ARG A 127 -14.06 -8.39 -8.87
CA ARG A 127 -15.37 -8.85 -9.38
C ARG A 127 -15.92 -8.01 -10.52
N ARG A 128 -15.47 -6.76 -10.71
CA ARG A 128 -16.12 -5.79 -11.62
C ARG A 128 -15.21 -5.27 -12.70
N ILE A 129 -13.90 -5.30 -12.50
CA ILE A 129 -12.92 -4.78 -13.44
C ILE A 129 -12.10 -5.95 -13.98
N ARG A 130 -12.17 -6.13 -15.27
CA ARG A 130 -11.46 -7.21 -15.96
C ARG A 130 -10.07 -6.79 -16.43
N GLU A 131 -9.93 -5.53 -16.79
CA GLU A 131 -8.68 -4.96 -17.28
C GLU A 131 -8.70 -3.44 -17.08
N VAL A 132 -7.56 -2.88 -16.76
CA VAL A 132 -7.26 -1.46 -16.86
C VAL A 132 -5.98 -1.31 -17.64
N THR A 133 -5.94 -0.36 -18.57
CA THR A 133 -4.72 -0.05 -19.32
C THR A 133 -4.39 1.44 -19.24
N ILE A 134 -3.10 1.75 -19.19
CA ILE A 134 -2.58 3.11 -19.37
C ILE A 134 -1.68 3.10 -20.60
N ASN A 135 -2.04 3.88 -21.61
CA ASN A 135 -1.33 3.91 -22.90
C ASN A 135 -1.18 2.52 -23.56
N GLY A 136 -2.16 1.65 -23.37
CA GLY A 136 -2.17 0.29 -23.93
C GLY A 136 -1.37 -0.74 -23.13
N VAL A 137 -0.82 -0.38 -21.97
CA VAL A 137 -0.11 -1.28 -21.07
C VAL A 137 -1.03 -1.63 -19.88
N PRO A 138 -1.15 -2.92 -19.48
CA PRO A 138 -1.92 -3.30 -18.30
C PRO A 138 -1.48 -2.52 -17.06
N ALA A 139 -2.45 -2.07 -16.28
CA ALA A 139 -2.21 -1.22 -15.13
C ALA A 139 -2.94 -1.74 -13.88
N GLY A 140 -2.19 -2.09 -12.84
CA GLY A 140 -2.68 -2.35 -11.51
C GLY A 140 -2.78 -1.09 -10.66
N GLU A 141 -3.18 -1.27 -9.42
CA GLU A 141 -3.33 -0.20 -8.44
C GLU A 141 -2.01 0.54 -8.20
N PHE A 142 -0.91 -0.19 -8.13
CA PHE A 142 0.43 0.40 -8.09
C PHE A 142 0.64 1.45 -9.19
N HIS A 143 0.32 1.12 -10.44
CA HIS A 143 0.50 2.03 -11.57
C HIS A 143 -0.36 3.29 -11.42
N LEU A 144 -1.65 3.11 -11.05
CA LEU A 144 -2.59 4.21 -10.88
C LEU A 144 -2.10 5.19 -9.81
N PHE A 145 -1.69 4.68 -8.65
CA PHE A 145 -1.35 5.52 -7.51
C PHE A 145 0.10 6.03 -7.53
N SER A 146 1.02 5.32 -8.18
CA SER A 146 2.36 5.86 -8.44
C SER A 146 2.31 7.05 -9.39
N TYR A 147 1.51 6.98 -10.46
CA TYR A 147 1.31 8.14 -11.36
C TYR A 147 0.59 9.29 -10.66
N ALA A 148 -0.38 9.00 -9.79
CA ALA A 148 -1.03 10.02 -8.98
C ALA A 148 -0.04 10.72 -8.04
N ALA A 149 0.85 9.98 -7.37
CA ALA A 149 1.90 10.53 -6.52
C ALA A 149 2.91 11.38 -7.33
N MET A 150 3.32 10.89 -8.51
CA MET A 150 4.18 11.65 -9.44
C MET A 150 3.52 12.97 -9.86
N GLY A 151 2.21 12.98 -10.08
CA GLY A 151 1.44 14.21 -10.37
C GLY A 151 1.49 15.25 -9.24
N LEU A 152 1.76 14.82 -8.02
CA LEU A 152 1.99 15.69 -6.85
C LEU A 152 3.48 16.02 -6.64
N GLY A 153 4.36 15.54 -7.50
CA GLY A 153 5.81 15.73 -7.38
C GLY A 153 6.49 14.72 -6.44
N VAL A 154 5.80 13.68 -5.98
CA VAL A 154 6.35 12.67 -5.07
C VAL A 154 6.81 11.44 -5.86
N PRO A 155 8.12 11.13 -5.91
CA PRO A 155 8.63 9.98 -6.62
C PRO A 155 8.33 8.67 -5.88
N THR A 156 8.12 7.59 -6.64
CA THR A 156 8.06 6.23 -6.09
C THR A 156 9.48 5.70 -5.88
N ALA A 157 9.79 5.34 -4.64
CA ALA A 157 11.11 4.83 -4.25
C ALA A 157 11.16 3.29 -4.23
N MET A 158 10.06 2.60 -3.92
CA MET A 158 10.03 1.14 -3.79
C MET A 158 8.61 0.61 -4.01
N ILE A 159 8.53 -0.62 -4.51
CA ILE A 159 7.35 -1.50 -4.47
C ILE A 159 7.78 -2.87 -3.97
N SER A 160 6.95 -3.53 -3.17
CA SER A 160 7.08 -4.94 -2.78
C SER A 160 5.76 -5.65 -2.93
#